data_24ad474cdd88423972f677f60141ffd0
#
_entry.id   24ad474cdd88423972f677f60141ffd0
#
_cell.length_a   1.000
_cell.length_b   1.000
_cell.length_c   1.000
_cell.angle_alpha   90.00
_cell.angle_beta   90.00
_cell.angle_gamma   90.00
#
_symmetry.space_group_name_H-M   'P 1'
#
loop_
_entity.id
_entity.type
_entity.pdbx_description
1 polymer ?
#
loop_
_entity_poly.entity_id
_entity_poly.type
_entity_poly.pdbx_seq_one_letter_code
_entity_poly.pdbx_strand_id
1 'polypeptide(L)' 'MSRMSAKYIMDVAYFPIRKLLEIQFANDDNIYQYFDVPEDVWYSMRNTLSMDMYFNLQISSQYKSKMIQRGRKK' A
#
# COMPACT_ATOMS: atom_id res chain seq x y z
N MET A 1 1.00 -19.28 16.07
CA MET A 1 1.06 -18.79 15.74
C MET A 1 1.11 -17.85 15.31
N SER A 2 1.24 -17.44 15.03
CA SER A 2 1.19 -16.56 14.73
C SER A 2 1.22 -15.97 14.01
N ARG A 3 1.09 -15.55 13.65
CA ARG A 3 1.03 -15.03 12.99
C ARG A 3 1.28 -14.10 12.55
N MET A 4 1.52 -13.89 12.16
CA MET A 4 1.82 -13.01 11.72
C MET A 4 1.37 -12.25 11.07
N SER A 5 1.45 -11.92 10.86
CA SER A 5 0.72 -10.86 10.44
C SER A 5 1.09 -10.28 9.13
N ALA A 6 1.10 -11.06 8.17
CA ALA A 6 1.27 -10.53 6.85
C ALA A 6 0.07 -9.67 6.53
N LYS A 7 0.32 -8.47 6.06
CA LYS A 7 -0.76 -7.61 5.60
C LYS A 7 -1.01 -7.91 4.14
N TYR A 8 -2.22 -8.31 3.85
CA TYR A 8 -2.59 -8.61 2.47
C TYR A 8 -3.22 -7.40 1.84
N ILE A 9 -2.73 -7.04 0.68
CA ILE A 9 -3.26 -5.91 -0.06
C ILE A 9 -4.57 -6.32 -0.72
N MET A 10 -5.64 -5.63 -0.38
CA MET A 10 -6.94 -5.88 -0.96
C MET A 10 -7.17 -5.02 -2.20
N ASP A 11 -6.70 -3.80 -2.15
CA ASP A 11 -6.88 -2.88 -3.26
C ASP A 11 -5.75 -1.88 -3.28
N VAL A 12 -5.44 -1.38 -4.46
CA VAL A 12 -4.33 -0.45 -4.62
C VAL A 12 -4.67 0.50 -5.77
N ALA A 13 -4.28 1.76 -5.60
CA ALA A 13 -4.44 2.77 -6.63
C ALA A 13 -3.19 3.62 -6.68
N TYR A 14 -2.79 4.04 -7.87
CA TYR A 14 -1.63 4.88 -8.03
C TYR A 14 -1.99 6.10 -8.86
N PHE A 15 -1.55 7.25 -8.40
CA PHE A 15 -1.80 8.53 -9.05
C PHE A 15 -0.47 9.11 -9.52
N PRO A 16 -0.13 8.94 -10.79
CA PRO A 16 1.23 9.26 -11.24
C PRO A 16 1.59 10.74 -11.14
N ILE A 17 0.64 11.62 -11.35
CA ILE A 17 0.95 13.04 -11.28
C ILE A 17 1.32 13.45 -9.86
N ARG A 18 0.66 12.86 -8.89
CA ARG A 18 0.94 13.14 -7.48
C ARG A 18 2.02 12.25 -6.91
N LYS A 19 2.39 11.22 -7.63
CA LYS A 19 3.30 10.17 -7.14
C LYS A 19 2.77 9.59 -5.84
N LEU A 20 1.48 9.37 -5.83
CA LEU A 20 0.76 8.93 -4.64
C LEU A 20 0.28 7.50 -4.84
N LEU A 21 0.66 6.64 -3.91
CA LEU A 21 0.22 5.26 -3.90
C LEU A 21 -0.73 5.06 -2.73
N GLU A 22 -1.93 4.58 -3.03
CA GLU A 22 -2.92 4.30 -1.98
C GLU A 22 -3.11 2.80 -1.87
N ILE A 23 -3.12 2.32 -0.65
CA ILE A 23 -3.24 0.91 -0.38
C ILE A 23 -4.32 0.66 0.66
N GLN A 24 -5.17 -0.30 0.37
CA GLN A 24 -6.13 -0.78 1.34
C GLN A 24 -5.81 -2.24 1.62
N PHE A 25 -5.66 -2.56 2.90
CA PHE A 25 -5.35 -3.93 3.30
C PHE A 25 -6.62 -4.67 3.66
N ALA A 26 -6.61 -5.98 3.48
CA ALA A 26 -7.70 -6.82 3.94
C ALA A 26 -7.84 -6.66 5.45
N ASN A 27 -9.07 -6.67 5.92
CA ASN A 27 -9.37 -6.54 7.36
C ASN A 27 -9.05 -5.18 7.93
N ASP A 28 -8.88 -4.17 7.07
CA ASP A 28 -8.57 -2.84 7.54
C ASP A 28 -9.36 -1.86 6.68
N ASP A 29 -10.22 -1.08 7.29
CA ASP A 29 -11.05 -0.12 6.56
C ASP A 29 -10.32 1.15 6.20
N ASN A 30 -9.10 1.31 6.66
CA ASN A 30 -8.36 2.53 6.42
C ASN A 30 -7.62 2.47 5.10
N ILE A 31 -7.37 3.65 4.54
CA ILE A 31 -6.56 3.78 3.35
C ILE A 31 -5.19 4.32 3.78
N TYR A 32 -4.14 3.72 3.26
CA TYR A 32 -2.79 4.18 3.55
C TYR A 32 -2.23 4.84 2.31
N GLN A 33 -1.80 6.08 2.45
CA GLN A 33 -1.22 6.85 1.35
C GLN A 33 0.28 6.90 1.51
N TYR A 34 1.00 6.55 0.45
CA TYR A 34 2.46 6.62 0.43
C TYR A 34 2.88 7.67 -0.59
N PHE A 35 3.74 8.59 -0.15
CA PHE A 35 4.04 9.80 -0.91
C PHE A 35 5.37 9.69 -1.63
N ASP A 36 5.48 10.38 -2.75
CA ASP A 36 6.71 10.44 -3.54
C ASP A 36 7.15 9.07 -4.04
N VAL A 37 6.19 8.24 -4.38
CA VAL A 37 6.48 6.92 -4.95
C VAL A 37 6.65 7.07 -6.45
N PRO A 38 7.85 6.79 -6.99
CA PRO A 38 8.06 6.94 -8.43
C PRO A 38 7.26 5.92 -9.22
N GLU A 39 7.00 6.27 -10.46
CA GLU A 39 6.21 5.42 -11.32
C GLU A 39 6.87 4.06 -11.56
N ASP A 40 8.19 4.04 -11.67
CA ASP A 40 8.88 2.76 -11.88
C ASP A 40 8.75 1.83 -10.69
N VAL A 41 8.68 2.38 -9.48
CA VAL A 41 8.43 1.56 -8.29
C VAL A 41 7.02 0.96 -8.37
N TRP A 42 6.05 1.77 -8.80
CA TRP A 42 4.69 1.27 -8.97
C TRP A 42 4.63 0.14 -10.00
N TYR A 43 5.33 0.31 -11.12
CA TYR A 43 5.34 -0.74 -12.12
C TYR A 43 6.01 -2.01 -11.63
N SER A 44 7.08 -1.87 -10.87
CA SER A 44 7.74 -3.03 -10.28
C SER A 44 6.82 -3.77 -9.33
N MET A 45 6.07 -3.02 -8.53
CA MET A 45 5.12 -3.61 -7.61
C MET A 45 4.02 -4.36 -8.34
N ARG A 46 3.52 -3.80 -9.42
CA ARG A 46 2.46 -4.45 -10.19
C ARG A 46 2.91 -5.73 -10.84
N ASN A 47 4.18 -5.79 -11.20
CA ASN A 47 4.70 -6.90 -12.00
C ASN A 47 5.38 -7.97 -11.16
N THR A 48 5.43 -7.79 -9.85
CA THR A 48 6.05 -8.78 -8.99
C THR A 48 5.08 -9.95 -8.75
N LEU A 49 5.63 -11.08 -8.40
CA LEU A 49 4.82 -12.24 -8.09
C LEU A 49 4.05 -12.08 -6.78
N SER A 50 4.60 -11.30 -5.86
CA SER A 50 3.93 -11.07 -4.60
C SER A 50 3.94 -9.58 -4.31
N MET A 51 2.82 -8.94 -4.57
CA MET A 51 2.67 -7.52 -4.31
C MET A 51 2.80 -7.21 -2.82
N ASP A 52 2.27 -8.10 -1.98
CA ASP A 52 2.36 -7.92 -0.54
C ASP A 52 3.81 -7.89 -0.07
N MET A 53 4.59 -8.85 -0.57
CA MET A 53 5.98 -8.92 -0.16
C MET A 53 6.78 -7.73 -0.67
N TYR A 54 6.54 -7.34 -1.92
CA TYR A 54 7.22 -6.18 -2.47
C TYR A 54 6.91 -4.95 -1.64
N PHE A 55 5.64 -4.75 -1.31
CA PHE A 55 5.26 -3.61 -0.51
C PHE A 55 5.96 -3.62 0.85
N ASN A 56 5.94 -4.76 1.51
CA ASN A 56 6.54 -4.84 2.85
C ASN A 56 8.03 -4.62 2.84
N LEU A 57 8.72 -5.05 1.78
CA LEU A 57 10.17 -4.93 1.72
C LEU A 57 10.64 -3.61 1.13
N GLN A 58 9.90 -3.07 0.17
CA GLN A 58 10.39 -1.95 -0.61
C GLN A 58 9.65 -0.65 -0.37
N ILE A 59 8.44 -0.70 0.14
CA ILE A 59 7.63 0.51 0.21
C ILE A 59 7.34 0.91 1.65
N SER A 60 6.94 -0.02 2.48
CA SER A 60 6.42 0.35 3.80
C SER A 60 7.44 1.08 4.67
N SER A 61 8.72 0.81 4.50
CA SER A 61 9.74 1.46 5.30
C SER A 61 10.54 2.52 4.53
N GLN A 62 10.27 2.68 3.24
CA GLN A 62 11.06 3.56 2.39
C GLN A 62 10.38 4.89 2.11
N TYR A 63 9.07 4.96 2.25
CA TYR A 63 8.32 6.15 1.87
C TYR A 63 7.48 6.63 3.02
N LYS A 64 7.26 7.93 3.07
CA LYS A 64 6.38 8.50 4.08
C LYS A 64 4.95 8.09 3.80
N SER A 65 4.21 7.87 4.85
CA SER A 65 2.85 7.43 4.69
C SER A 65 1.93 8.15 5.64
N LYS A 66 0.64 8.11 5.30
CA LYS A 66 -0.39 8.66 6.13
C LYS A 66 -1.59 7.74 6.06
N MET A 67 -2.17 7.46 7.21
CA MET A 67 -3.37 6.66 7.28
C MET A 67 -4.59 7.56 7.23
N ILE A 68 -5.52 7.23 6.35
CA ILE A 68 -6.77 7.96 6.25
C ILE A 68 -7.89 7.02 6.62
N GLN A 69 -8.67 7.41 7.62
CA GLN A 69 -9.81 6.61 8.00
C GLN A 69 -10.92 6.81 6.98
N ARG A 70 -11.52 5.69 6.57
CA ARG A 70 -12.60 5.76 5.63
C ARG A 70 -13.80 6.44 6.22
N GLY A 71 -14.00 6.32 7.50
CA GLY A 71 -15.12 6.97 8.14
C GLY A 71 -16.45 6.37 7.79
N ARG A 72 -16.59 5.13 7.79
CA ARG A 72 -17.79 4.61 7.54
C ARG A 72 -18.68 4.54 8.56
N LYS A 73 -19.28 4.86 8.85
CA LYS A 73 -20.00 4.91 9.71
C LYS A 73 -20.92 4.34 9.85
N LYS A 74 -21.08 4.00 9.96
CA LYS A 74 -21.86 3.48 10.21
C LYS A 74 -22.31 3.42 10.46
#